data_55014013c32f9d92caa9bb028370bf98
#
_entry.id   55014013c32f9d92caa9bb028370bf98
#
_cell.length_a   1.000
_cell.length_b   1.000
_cell.length_c   1.000
_cell.angle_alpha   90.00
_cell.angle_beta   90.00
_cell.angle_gamma   90.00
#
_symmetry.space_group_name_H-M   'P 1'
#
loop_
_entity.id
_entity.type
_entity.pdbx_description
1 polymer ?
#
loop_
_entity_poly.entity_id
_entity_poly.type
_entity_poly.pdbx_seq_one_letter_code
_entity_poly.pdbx_strand_id
1 'polypeptide(L)' 'MGINYKPLFRLLVDKGMTKTDLRAELGFSSATLAKLGKGEPISGAVIEKLCIYFRCRVQDVVEITWTDEVK' A
#
# COMPACT_ATOMS: atom_id res chain seq x y z
N MET A 1 8.21 -1.28 15.94
CA MET A 1 7.26 -0.57 15.06
C MET A 1 7.55 -0.95 13.62
N GLY A 2 6.51 -1.18 12.86
CA GLY A 2 6.66 -1.55 11.47
C GLY A 2 5.50 -1.05 10.65
N ILE A 3 5.61 -1.23 9.34
CA ILE A 3 4.59 -0.80 8.40
C ILE A 3 4.25 -1.97 7.49
N ASN A 4 2.99 -2.12 7.13
CA ASN A 4 2.59 -3.13 6.15
C ASN A 4 1.43 -2.61 5.32
N TYR A 5 1.18 -3.29 4.23
CA TYR A 5 0.15 -2.88 3.28
C TYR A 5 -0.93 -3.95 3.13
N LYS A 6 -1.16 -4.72 4.18
CA LYS A 6 -2.23 -5.71 4.17
C LYS A 6 -3.59 -5.13 3.81
N PRO A 7 -3.96 -3.94 4.34
CA PRO A 7 -5.23 -3.36 3.92
C PRO A 7 -5.31 -3.12 2.41
N LEU A 8 -4.21 -2.65 1.81
CA LEU A 8 -4.17 -2.45 0.37
C LEU A 8 -4.38 -3.76 -0.38
N PHE A 9 -3.72 -4.83 0.06
CA PHE A 9 -3.85 -6.11 -0.61
C PHE A 9 -5.26 -6.67 -0.49
N ARG A 10 -5.95 -6.39 0.61
CA ARG A 10 -7.36 -6.76 0.74
C ARG A 10 -8.20 -6.01 -0.28
N LEU A 11 -7.92 -4.72 -0.47
CA LEU A 11 -8.62 -3.94 -1.49
C LEU A 11 -8.40 -4.51 -2.88
N LEU A 12 -7.17 -4.93 -3.18
CA LEU A 12 -6.88 -5.52 -4.48
C LEU A 12 -7.71 -6.79 -4.68
N VAL A 13 -7.77 -7.64 -3.67
CA VAL A 13 -8.58 -8.87 -3.76
C VAL A 13 -10.04 -8.52 -3.98
N ASP A 14 -10.56 -7.56 -3.22
CA ASP A 14 -11.96 -7.14 -3.36
C ASP A 14 -12.28 -6.61 -4.75
N LYS A 15 -11.30 -5.96 -5.37
CA LYS A 15 -11.49 -5.39 -6.70
C LYS A 15 -11.10 -6.35 -7.82
N GLY A 16 -10.62 -7.54 -7.47
CA GLY A 16 -10.17 -8.50 -8.47
C GLY A 16 -8.93 -8.06 -9.21
N MET A 17 -8.05 -7.31 -8.55
CA MET A 17 -6.84 -6.76 -9.16
C MET A 17 -5.61 -7.46 -8.61
N THR A 18 -4.57 -7.53 -9.46
CA THR A 18 -3.26 -8.02 -9.06
C THR A 18 -2.34 -6.82 -8.87
N LYS A 19 -1.14 -7.09 -8.31
CA LYS A 19 -0.12 -6.04 -8.20
C LYS A 19 0.28 -5.51 -9.57
N THR A 20 0.32 -6.38 -10.57
CA THR A 20 0.64 -5.98 -11.94
C THR A 20 -0.42 -5.03 -12.49
N ASP A 21 -1.69 -5.33 -12.21
CA ASP A 21 -2.79 -4.45 -12.63
C ASP A 21 -2.65 -3.08 -11.97
N LEU A 22 -2.32 -3.07 -10.69
CA LEU A 22 -2.16 -1.82 -9.96
C LEU A 22 -1.04 -0.98 -10.57
N ARG A 23 0.07 -1.62 -10.90
CA ARG A 23 1.19 -0.94 -11.54
C ARG A 23 0.78 -0.33 -12.88
N ALA A 24 0.05 -1.09 -13.68
CA ALA A 24 -0.37 -0.62 -15.00
C ALA A 24 -1.34 0.55 -14.87
N GLU A 25 -2.29 0.47 -13.93
CA GLU A 25 -3.30 1.50 -13.77
C GLU A 25 -2.74 2.80 -13.21
N LEU A 26 -1.80 2.70 -12.28
CA LEU A 26 -1.29 3.89 -11.58
C LEU A 26 0.11 4.29 -12.02
N GLY A 27 0.74 3.49 -12.87
CA GLY A 27 2.05 3.84 -13.41
C GLY A 27 3.18 3.73 -12.41
N PHE A 28 3.07 2.85 -11.44
CA PHE A 28 4.12 2.68 -10.43
C PHE A 28 5.32 1.95 -11.03
N SER A 29 6.50 2.24 -10.46
CA SER A 29 7.72 1.53 -10.85
C SER A 29 7.78 0.17 -10.17
N SER A 30 8.64 -0.70 -10.69
CA SER A 30 8.88 -2.00 -10.06
C SER A 30 9.42 -1.84 -8.65
N ALA A 31 10.22 -0.80 -8.42
CA ALA A 31 10.77 -0.53 -7.09
C ALA A 31 9.65 -0.21 -6.09
N THR A 32 8.65 0.56 -6.51
CA THR A 32 7.52 0.88 -5.66
C THR A 32 6.73 -0.38 -5.30
N LEU A 33 6.48 -1.24 -6.27
CA LEU A 33 5.78 -2.50 -6.00
C LEU A 33 6.57 -3.38 -5.04
N ALA A 34 7.90 -3.42 -5.19
CA ALA A 34 8.75 -4.20 -4.30
C ALA A 34 8.63 -3.69 -2.86
N LYS A 35 8.59 -2.37 -2.68
CA LYS A 35 8.42 -1.79 -1.35
C LYS A 35 7.08 -2.15 -0.75
N LEU A 36 6.02 -2.15 -1.54
CA LEU A 36 4.71 -2.55 -1.06
C LEU A 36 4.71 -4.00 -0.60
N GLY A 37 5.38 -4.87 -1.34
CA GLY A 37 5.46 -6.27 -0.96
C GLY A 37 6.30 -6.54 0.26
N LYS A 38 7.30 -5.69 0.52
CA LYS A 38 8.21 -5.86 1.66
C LYS A 38 7.76 -5.09 2.90
N GLY A 39 6.74 -4.27 2.80
CA GLY A 39 6.32 -3.45 3.92
C GLY A 39 7.26 -2.29 4.18
N GLU A 40 7.91 -1.77 3.14
CA GLU A 40 8.81 -0.63 3.25
C GLU A 40 8.06 0.67 3.00
N PRO A 41 8.52 1.78 3.59
CA PRO A 41 7.84 3.06 3.40
C PRO A 41 7.84 3.50 1.94
N ILE A 42 6.74 4.11 1.52
CA ILE A 42 6.61 4.68 0.18
C ILE A 42 6.31 6.17 0.34
N SER A 43 6.43 6.90 -0.75
CA SER A 43 6.22 8.34 -0.70
C SER A 43 4.76 8.68 -0.48
N GLY A 44 4.51 9.87 0.08
CA GLY A 44 3.15 10.34 0.27
C GLY A 44 2.40 10.49 -1.04
N ALA A 45 3.12 10.79 -2.13
CA ALA A 45 2.49 10.91 -3.45
C ALA A 45 1.93 9.57 -3.91
N VAL A 46 2.63 8.47 -3.62
CA VAL A 46 2.15 7.13 -3.96
C VAL A 46 0.91 6.79 -3.14
N ILE A 47 0.96 7.09 -1.84
CA ILE A 47 -0.18 6.86 -0.96
C ILE A 47 -1.39 7.65 -1.44
N GLU A 48 -1.16 8.91 -1.82
CA GLU A 48 -2.23 9.76 -2.32
C GLU A 48 -2.88 9.17 -3.56
N LYS A 49 -2.07 8.69 -4.50
CA LYS A 49 -2.59 8.07 -5.71
C LYS A 49 -3.46 6.86 -5.40
N LEU A 50 -3.01 6.04 -4.46
CA LEU A 50 -3.76 4.86 -4.05
C LEU A 50 -5.10 5.25 -3.43
N CYS A 51 -5.09 6.23 -2.54
CA CYS A 51 -6.31 6.67 -1.89
C CYS A 51 -7.31 7.26 -2.88
N ILE A 52 -6.82 8.05 -3.83
CA ILE A 52 -7.68 8.64 -4.86
C ILE A 52 -8.26 7.56 -5.77
N TYR A 53 -7.42 6.62 -6.19
CA TYR A 53 -7.85 5.57 -7.10
C TYR A 53 -8.95 4.70 -6.49
N PHE A 54 -8.76 4.29 -5.22
CA PHE A 54 -9.71 3.43 -4.53
C PHE A 54 -10.77 4.21 -3.76
N ARG A 55 -10.66 5.54 -3.72
CA ARG A 55 -11.58 6.41 -2.98
C ARG A 55 -11.68 5.97 -1.53
N CYS A 56 -10.52 5.82 -0.89
CA CYS A 56 -10.44 5.34 0.47
C CYS A 56 -9.50 6.21 1.28
N ARG A 57 -9.35 5.88 2.54
CA ARG A 57 -8.49 6.62 3.46
C ARG A 57 -7.14 5.94 3.55
N VAL A 58 -6.15 6.65 4.10
CA VAL A 58 -4.80 6.13 4.22
C VAL A 58 -4.78 4.84 5.06
N GLN A 59 -5.61 4.74 6.08
CA GLN A 59 -5.66 3.53 6.92
C GLN A 59 -6.22 2.31 6.18
N ASP A 60 -6.87 2.54 5.05
CA ASP A 60 -7.34 1.44 4.21
C ASP A 60 -6.25 0.93 3.26
N VAL A 61 -5.11 1.61 3.22
CA VAL A 61 -3.98 1.26 2.38
C VAL A 61 -2.81 0.75 3.20
N VAL A 62 -2.51 1.43 4.30
CA VAL A 62 -1.31 1.15 5.09
C VAL A 62 -1.68 0.96 6.55
N GLU A 63 -0.96 0.06 7.20
CA GLU A 63 -1.14 -0.23 8.61
C GLU A 63 0.19 -0.06 9.33
N ILE A 64 0.17 0.59 10.49
CA ILE A 64 1.35 0.73 11.33
C ILE A 64 1.25 -0.29 12.45
N THR A 65 2.30 -1.09 12.60
CA THR A 65 2.37 -2.11 13.63
C THR A 65 3.24 -1.59 14.78
N TRP A 66 2.73 -1.67 15.98
CA TRP A 66 3.43 -1.23 17.17
C TRP A 66 3.92 -2.43 17.96
N THR A 67 5.05 -2.28 18.61
CA THR A 67 5.58 -3.32 19.49
C THR A 67 5.69 -2.75 20.89
N ASP A 68 5.69 -3.65 21.87
CA ASP A 68 5.78 -3.24 23.27
C ASP A 68 7.17 -2.73 23.63
N GLU A 69 8.15 -3.00 22.80
CA GLU A 69 9.51 -2.51 23.07
C GLU A 69 9.69 -1.05 22.72
N VAL A 70 8.77 -0.47 22.01
CA VAL A 70 8.86 0.93 21.62
C VAL A 70 8.76 1.80 22.85
N LYS A 71 9.73 2.68 23.04
CA LYS A 71 9.76 3.55 24.19
C LYS A 71 9.59 4.99 23.80
#